data_4c8557511d7f850cf907488c77a6c4da
#
_entry.id   4c8557511d7f850cf907488c77a6c4da
#
_cell.length_a   1.000
_cell.length_b   1.000
_cell.length_c   1.000
_cell.angle_alpha   90.00
_cell.angle_beta   90.00
_cell.angle_gamma   90.00
#
_symmetry.space_group_name_H-M   'P 1'
#
loop_
_entity.id
_entity.type
_entity.pdbx_description
1 polymer ?
#
loop_
_entity_poly.entity_id
_entity_poly.type
_entity_poly.pdbx_seq_one_letter_code
_entity_poly.pdbx_strand_id
1 'polypeptide(L)'
;NVKDNSEVTGVAKDPSGNESDPSTVTSKTDGVADAPVLSIPEVTDGYANADELKDGLQAEVTLPAGTAEGAVITLTVTRPDKTTENVTHTVTKDEVAAGKVSMDIPKDAVIDGQNSVSVTLTQGSNPAKPGNVVDFAADTQIPGDTDGDGATDATPVVAIPEAADGVNAEELKDGVQTEVTVPKGSAAGDTLTLTVTKPDGTTDTVEHTLTADEVAAGKADVTIPADKVTADGQYSVTAEITDPAGNTSGQGQPADFAVDTVAPSAPVLKAEDDGSVSVELPGDANKGDTVDVTFEDEKGGKHTVTLEKGDNGWTS
;
A
#
# COMPACT_ATOMS: atom_id res chain seq x y z
N ASN A 1 28.48 30.16 36.62
CA ASN A 1 29.02 29.08 35.80
C ASN A 1 30.33 29.58 35.13
N VAL A 2 31.35 28.75 35.16
CA VAL A 2 32.61 28.98 34.48
C VAL A 2 32.42 28.54 33.02
N LYS A 3 32.99 29.28 32.08
CA LYS A 3 32.95 28.94 30.65
C LYS A 3 33.72 27.61 30.43
N ASP A 4 33.19 26.72 29.63
CA ASP A 4 33.80 25.44 29.29
C ASP A 4 35.20 25.61 28.69
N ASN A 5 36.09 24.69 29.06
CA ASN A 5 37.51 24.69 28.67
C ASN A 5 38.24 25.98 29.01
N SER A 6 37.75 26.76 29.99
CA SER A 6 38.42 27.93 30.49
C SER A 6 39.41 27.56 31.60
N GLU A 7 40.54 28.25 31.63
CA GLU A 7 41.49 28.15 32.72
C GLU A 7 40.94 28.91 33.93
N VAL A 8 40.86 28.23 35.05
CA VAL A 8 40.47 28.81 36.34
C VAL A 8 41.68 28.84 37.23
N THR A 9 42.13 30.02 37.62
CA THR A 9 43.28 30.22 38.48
C THR A 9 42.83 30.72 39.84
N GLY A 10 43.31 30.10 40.87
CA GLY A 10 43.13 30.54 42.29
C GLY A 10 44.43 30.90 42.93
N VAL A 11 44.45 32.02 43.63
CA VAL A 11 45.58 32.52 44.46
C VAL A 11 45.03 32.85 45.84
N ALA A 12 45.67 32.38 46.88
CA ALA A 12 45.36 32.78 48.25
C ALA A 12 46.15 34.01 48.62
N LYS A 13 45.52 34.93 49.36
CA LYS A 13 46.16 36.17 49.80
C LYS A 13 45.98 36.35 51.31
N ASP A 14 47.10 36.66 52.04
CA ASP A 14 47.04 36.92 53.46
C ASP A 14 46.66 38.42 53.75
N PRO A 15 46.32 38.74 55.02
CA PRO A 15 46.00 40.16 55.38
C PRO A 15 47.09 41.19 55.15
N SER A 16 48.34 40.74 55.02
CA SER A 16 49.47 41.55 54.76
C SER A 16 49.78 41.78 53.29
N GLY A 17 49.00 41.07 52.40
CA GLY A 17 49.11 41.22 50.97
C GLY A 17 50.05 40.23 50.28
N ASN A 18 50.60 39.24 50.99
CA ASN A 18 51.36 38.14 50.36
C ASN A 18 50.45 37.16 49.62
N GLU A 19 50.84 36.79 48.43
CA GLU A 19 50.09 35.85 47.57
C GLU A 19 50.80 34.50 47.52
N SER A 20 50.00 33.42 47.51
CA SER A 20 50.49 32.07 47.23
C SER A 20 50.82 31.90 45.75
N ASP A 21 51.57 30.86 45.42
CA ASP A 21 51.65 30.40 44.03
C ASP A 21 50.26 30.12 43.47
N PRO A 22 50.02 30.46 42.21
CA PRO A 22 48.74 30.21 41.56
C PRO A 22 48.49 28.69 41.39
N SER A 23 47.29 28.25 41.74
CA SER A 23 46.77 26.91 41.39
C SER A 23 45.82 27.04 40.21
N THR A 24 46.06 26.27 39.17
CA THR A 24 45.31 26.35 37.92
C THR A 24 44.66 25.06 37.62
N VAL A 25 43.37 25.12 37.16
CA VAL A 25 42.61 23.98 36.65
C VAL A 25 41.86 24.43 35.41
N THR A 26 41.75 23.54 34.43
CA THR A 26 40.89 23.77 33.28
C THR A 26 39.50 23.25 33.58
N SER A 27 38.50 24.09 33.42
CA SER A 27 37.10 23.64 33.54
C SER A 27 36.79 22.56 32.51
N LYS A 28 36.15 21.49 32.95
CA LYS A 28 35.73 20.42 32.03
C LYS A 28 34.38 20.77 31.46
N THR A 29 34.23 20.50 30.17
CA THR A 29 32.92 20.51 29.50
C THR A 29 32.16 19.27 29.95
N ASP A 30 31.15 19.47 30.79
CA ASP A 30 30.18 18.39 31.10
C ASP A 30 28.98 18.45 30.17
N GLY A 31 28.92 19.45 29.29
CA GLY A 31 27.79 19.73 28.42
C GLY A 31 28.00 19.17 27.02
N VAL A 32 27.00 18.46 26.54
CA VAL A 32 26.82 18.17 25.12
C VAL A 32 26.40 19.50 24.46
N ALA A 33 27.14 19.99 23.45
CA ALA A 33 26.84 21.27 22.83
C ALA A 33 25.59 21.25 21.99
N ASP A 34 25.36 20.13 21.28
CA ASP A 34 24.26 19.93 20.34
C ASP A 34 23.18 19.00 20.91
N ALA A 35 22.03 18.98 20.25
CA ALA A 35 20.91 18.09 20.59
C ALA A 35 21.08 16.71 19.92
N PRO A 36 20.59 15.61 20.53
CA PRO A 36 20.50 14.32 19.87
C PRO A 36 19.50 14.41 18.70
N VAL A 37 19.71 13.61 17.65
CA VAL A 37 18.81 13.53 16.50
C VAL A 37 18.22 12.13 16.43
N LEU A 38 16.88 12.08 16.48
CA LEU A 38 16.09 10.85 16.37
C LEU A 38 15.65 10.63 14.93
N SER A 39 15.75 9.41 14.44
CA SER A 39 15.07 8.90 13.26
C SER A 39 14.41 7.54 13.57
N ILE A 40 13.31 7.27 12.93
CA ILE A 40 12.59 5.98 12.98
C ILE A 40 12.34 5.60 11.51
N PRO A 41 13.16 4.70 10.94
CA PRO A 41 13.13 4.40 9.51
C PRO A 41 11.79 3.89 9.01
N GLU A 42 11.08 3.12 9.82
CA GLU A 42 9.79 2.50 9.48
C GLU A 42 8.67 3.54 9.28
N VAL A 43 8.77 4.75 9.88
CA VAL A 43 7.71 5.76 9.80
C VAL A 43 8.08 6.95 8.91
N THR A 44 8.97 6.77 7.95
CA THR A 44 9.42 7.86 7.05
C THR A 44 8.35 8.34 6.08
N ASP A 45 7.34 7.54 5.80
CA ASP A 45 6.15 7.88 5.03
C ASP A 45 5.06 8.56 5.88
N GLY A 46 5.25 8.63 7.20
CA GLY A 46 4.33 9.22 8.16
C GLY A 46 3.38 8.23 8.82
N TYR A 47 3.52 6.94 8.54
CA TYR A 47 2.69 5.87 9.09
C TYR A 47 3.54 4.80 9.79
N ALA A 48 2.88 4.01 10.65
CA ALA A 48 3.35 2.74 11.19
C ALA A 48 2.21 1.73 11.04
N ASN A 49 2.36 0.78 10.13
CA ASN A 49 1.34 -0.23 9.84
C ASN A 49 1.46 -1.47 10.75
N ALA A 50 0.55 -2.44 10.57
CA ALA A 50 0.50 -3.65 11.38
C ALA A 50 1.78 -4.50 11.29
N ASP A 51 2.40 -4.60 10.12
CA ASP A 51 3.62 -5.39 9.93
C ASP A 51 4.84 -4.71 10.56
N GLU A 52 4.97 -3.38 10.45
CA GLU A 52 6.05 -2.60 11.06
C GLU A 52 5.97 -2.59 12.58
N LEU A 53 4.75 -2.59 13.13
CA LEU A 53 4.52 -2.64 14.58
C LEU A 53 4.62 -4.05 15.18
N LYS A 54 4.75 -5.09 14.37
CA LYS A 54 4.72 -6.49 14.82
C LYS A 54 5.76 -6.81 15.90
N ASP A 55 6.96 -6.30 15.77
CA ASP A 55 8.08 -6.43 16.69
C ASP A 55 8.50 -5.10 17.36
N GLY A 56 7.71 -4.02 17.16
CA GLY A 56 7.99 -2.68 17.62
C GLY A 56 8.78 -1.87 16.59
N LEU A 57 9.00 -0.58 16.88
CA LEU A 57 9.70 0.32 15.96
C LEU A 57 11.18 0.46 16.32
N GLN A 58 12.04 0.53 15.32
CA GLN A 58 13.48 0.71 15.49
C GLN A 58 13.83 2.21 15.46
N ALA A 59 14.21 2.75 16.60
CA ALA A 59 14.69 4.13 16.71
C ALA A 59 16.21 4.19 16.58
N GLU A 60 16.73 5.06 15.71
CA GLU A 60 18.14 5.38 15.64
C GLU A 60 18.38 6.81 16.17
N VAL A 61 19.23 6.94 17.19
CA VAL A 61 19.58 8.22 17.80
C VAL A 61 21.03 8.58 17.46
N THR A 62 21.22 9.63 16.68
CA THR A 62 22.56 10.20 16.44
C THR A 62 23.01 10.96 17.67
N LEU A 63 24.19 10.60 18.19
CA LEU A 63 24.78 11.20 19.35
C LEU A 63 25.53 12.51 18.98
N PRO A 64 25.27 13.59 19.69
CA PRO A 64 26.04 14.82 19.47
C PRO A 64 27.50 14.70 19.95
N ALA A 65 28.37 15.53 19.39
CA ALA A 65 29.78 15.61 19.81
C ALA A 65 29.90 15.94 21.30
N GLY A 66 30.77 15.23 22.00
CA GLY A 66 30.96 15.37 23.45
C GLY A 66 30.07 14.49 24.32
N THR A 67 29.23 13.63 23.71
CA THR A 67 28.53 12.57 24.46
C THR A 67 29.56 11.64 25.10
N ALA A 68 29.37 11.33 26.38
CA ALA A 68 30.24 10.43 27.15
C ALA A 68 29.53 9.09 27.43
N GLU A 69 30.32 8.04 27.64
CA GLU A 69 29.83 6.79 28.22
C GLU A 69 29.07 7.05 29.53
N GLY A 70 27.94 6.39 29.71
CA GLY A 70 27.05 6.58 30.87
C GLY A 70 26.04 7.71 30.71
N ALA A 71 26.05 8.46 29.59
CA ALA A 71 24.94 9.36 29.25
C ALA A 71 23.65 8.55 29.08
N VAL A 72 22.51 9.16 29.37
CA VAL A 72 21.19 8.48 29.28
C VAL A 72 20.36 9.12 28.18
N ILE A 73 19.95 8.32 27.20
CA ILE A 73 18.93 8.68 26.21
C ILE A 73 17.57 8.28 26.77
N THR A 74 16.60 9.15 26.62
CA THR A 74 15.20 8.87 26.89
C THR A 74 14.39 9.19 25.64
N LEU A 75 13.72 8.17 25.10
CA LEU A 75 12.64 8.34 24.13
C LEU A 75 11.33 8.44 24.90
N THR A 76 10.54 9.47 24.62
CA THR A 76 9.19 9.62 25.17
C THR A 76 8.19 9.46 24.06
N VAL A 77 7.46 8.36 24.09
CA VAL A 77 6.34 8.10 23.18
C VAL A 77 5.09 8.77 23.76
N THR A 78 4.48 9.65 23.01
CA THR A 78 3.20 10.29 23.36
C THR A 78 2.12 9.75 22.47
N ARG A 79 1.13 9.11 23.06
CA ARG A 79 -0.01 8.46 22.37
C ARG A 79 -1.12 9.47 22.01
N PRO A 80 -2.08 9.11 21.13
CA PRO A 80 -3.24 9.96 20.81
C PRO A 80 -4.04 10.42 22.01
N ASP A 81 -4.17 9.58 23.05
CA ASP A 81 -4.85 9.87 24.31
C ASP A 81 -4.05 10.78 25.27
N LYS A 82 -2.84 11.23 24.83
CA LYS A 82 -1.89 12.05 25.60
C LYS A 82 -1.20 11.32 26.76
N THR A 83 -1.38 10.02 26.88
CA THR A 83 -0.54 9.21 27.77
C THR A 83 0.88 9.12 27.20
N THR A 84 1.86 8.92 28.07
CA THR A 84 3.26 8.84 27.66
C THR A 84 3.91 7.59 28.21
N GLU A 85 4.85 7.05 27.43
CA GLU A 85 5.73 5.97 27.84
C GLU A 85 7.17 6.33 27.54
N ASN A 86 8.09 5.98 28.45
CA ASN A 86 9.50 6.29 28.32
C ASN A 86 10.32 5.01 28.08
N VAL A 87 11.12 5.04 27.04
CA VAL A 87 12.15 4.03 26.78
C VAL A 87 13.50 4.67 27.04
N THR A 88 14.31 4.07 27.92
CA THR A 88 15.61 4.63 28.32
C THR A 88 16.76 3.73 27.95
N HIS A 89 17.87 4.31 27.55
CA HIS A 89 19.10 3.60 27.24
C HIS A 89 20.31 4.33 27.83
N THR A 90 21.25 3.58 28.42
CA THR A 90 22.53 4.12 28.90
C THR A 90 23.59 3.91 27.83
N VAL A 91 24.14 5.02 27.33
CA VAL A 91 25.10 5.03 26.22
C VAL A 91 26.38 4.31 26.63
N THR A 92 26.81 3.37 25.82
CA THR A 92 28.03 2.60 25.98
C THR A 92 29.21 3.27 25.30
N LYS A 93 30.43 2.82 25.63
CA LYS A 93 31.66 3.32 24.98
C LYS A 93 31.69 3.05 23.47
N ASP A 94 31.16 1.91 23.04
CA ASP A 94 31.16 1.53 21.63
C ASP A 94 30.16 2.41 20.82
N GLU A 95 29.02 2.76 21.41
CA GLU A 95 28.03 3.67 20.82
C GLU A 95 28.57 5.10 20.75
N VAL A 96 29.32 5.55 21.75
CA VAL A 96 30.02 6.84 21.67
C VAL A 96 31.00 6.84 20.49
N ALA A 97 31.75 5.75 20.29
CA ALA A 97 32.69 5.63 19.18
C ALA A 97 31.96 5.53 17.82
N ALA A 98 30.79 4.89 17.78
CA ALA A 98 29.94 4.79 16.60
C ALA A 98 29.19 6.10 16.30
N GLY A 99 29.00 6.98 17.29
CA GLY A 99 28.23 8.21 17.17
C GLY A 99 26.72 8.01 17.07
N LYS A 100 26.23 6.82 17.40
CA LYS A 100 24.79 6.49 17.34
C LYS A 100 24.39 5.36 18.29
N VAL A 101 23.10 5.32 18.60
CA VAL A 101 22.43 4.31 19.41
C VAL A 101 21.20 3.82 18.69
N SER A 102 20.98 2.50 18.65
CA SER A 102 19.73 1.89 18.23
C SER A 102 18.92 1.49 19.46
N MET A 103 17.63 1.80 19.45
CA MET A 103 16.70 1.54 20.56
C MET A 103 15.38 0.98 20.00
N ASP A 104 14.83 -0.03 20.67
CA ASP A 104 13.55 -0.61 20.32
C ASP A 104 12.44 0.15 21.07
N ILE A 105 11.45 0.65 20.35
CA ILE A 105 10.19 1.15 20.91
C ILE A 105 9.21 -0.02 20.93
N PRO A 106 8.81 -0.51 22.14
CA PRO A 106 7.91 -1.65 22.22
C PRO A 106 6.59 -1.40 21.51
N LYS A 107 6.02 -2.42 20.85
CA LYS A 107 4.74 -2.31 20.12
C LYS A 107 3.59 -1.80 20.99
N ASP A 108 3.56 -2.15 22.27
CA ASP A 108 2.55 -1.73 23.24
C ASP A 108 2.75 -0.28 23.73
N ALA A 109 3.87 0.34 23.39
CA ALA A 109 4.07 1.77 23.59
C ALA A 109 3.31 2.63 22.56
N VAL A 110 2.93 2.05 21.41
CA VAL A 110 2.22 2.71 20.30
C VAL A 110 0.78 2.20 20.25
N ILE A 111 -0.18 3.09 19.96
CA ILE A 111 -1.58 2.73 19.72
C ILE A 111 -2.08 3.42 18.45
N ASP A 112 -3.12 2.88 17.83
CA ASP A 112 -3.70 3.46 16.62
C ASP A 112 -4.06 4.93 16.77
N GLY A 113 -3.76 5.70 15.74
CA GLY A 113 -3.92 7.15 15.67
C GLY A 113 -2.59 7.90 15.74
N GLN A 114 -2.64 9.20 16.01
CA GLN A 114 -1.49 10.09 15.97
C GLN A 114 -0.57 9.91 17.17
N ASN A 115 0.61 9.37 16.95
CA ASN A 115 1.68 9.23 17.94
C ASN A 115 2.81 10.22 17.67
N SER A 116 3.61 10.50 18.71
CA SER A 116 4.87 11.25 18.55
C SER A 116 5.94 10.68 19.47
N VAL A 117 7.18 10.67 18.99
CA VAL A 117 8.33 10.25 19.78
C VAL A 117 9.32 11.40 19.86
N SER A 118 9.62 11.83 21.08
CA SER A 118 10.65 12.81 21.35
C SER A 118 11.88 12.15 21.98
N VAL A 119 13.04 12.73 21.75
CA VAL A 119 14.32 12.27 22.32
C VAL A 119 14.92 13.30 23.24
N THR A 120 15.48 12.85 24.37
CA THR A 120 16.32 13.67 25.23
C THR A 120 17.61 12.94 25.57
N LEU A 121 18.69 13.72 25.77
CA LEU A 121 19.98 13.22 26.24
C LEU A 121 20.34 13.89 27.57
N THR A 122 20.62 13.08 28.60
CA THR A 122 21.07 13.55 29.90
C THR A 122 22.49 13.05 30.17
N GLN A 123 23.39 13.94 30.53
CA GLN A 123 24.78 13.60 30.83
C GLN A 123 25.19 14.16 32.20
N GLY A 124 25.57 13.26 33.14
CA GLY A 124 25.93 13.65 34.50
C GLY A 124 24.79 14.38 35.23
N SER A 125 25.10 15.50 35.83
CA SER A 125 24.14 16.36 36.54
C SER A 125 23.50 17.46 35.67
N ASN A 126 23.81 17.47 34.38
CA ASN A 126 23.26 18.47 33.45
C ASN A 126 21.77 18.26 33.16
N PRO A 127 21.03 19.35 32.93
CA PRO A 127 19.65 19.21 32.45
C PRO A 127 19.59 18.41 31.14
N ALA A 128 18.52 17.64 30.98
CA ALA A 128 18.27 16.90 29.76
C ALA A 128 18.24 17.84 28.54
N LYS A 129 18.96 17.45 27.47
CA LYS A 129 18.95 18.16 26.18
C LYS A 129 17.88 17.55 25.30
N PRO A 130 16.85 18.33 24.90
CA PRO A 130 15.85 17.85 23.97
C PRO A 130 16.41 17.80 22.55
N GLY A 131 16.11 16.75 21.81
CA GLY A 131 16.31 16.62 20.38
C GLY A 131 15.03 16.92 19.59
N ASN A 132 14.95 16.39 18.38
CA ASN A 132 13.76 16.50 17.53
C ASN A 132 12.64 15.58 18.02
N VAL A 133 11.48 15.77 17.40
CA VAL A 133 10.29 14.92 17.54
C VAL A 133 10.03 14.27 16.19
N VAL A 134 9.61 13.01 16.21
CA VAL A 134 9.10 12.26 15.05
C VAL A 134 7.62 12.01 15.30
N ASP A 135 6.78 12.51 14.41
CA ASP A 135 5.33 12.34 14.43
C ASP A 135 4.93 11.33 13.35
N PHE A 136 3.99 10.43 13.67
CA PHE A 136 3.45 9.45 12.74
C PHE A 136 2.05 8.99 13.17
N ALA A 137 1.28 8.48 12.22
CA ALA A 137 0.01 7.81 12.50
C ALA A 137 0.24 6.30 12.55
N ALA A 138 -0.11 5.66 13.65
CA ALA A 138 -0.17 4.19 13.69
C ALA A 138 -1.55 3.74 13.22
N ASP A 139 -1.58 2.72 12.37
CA ASP A 139 -2.79 2.07 11.89
C ASP A 139 -2.51 0.57 11.74
N THR A 140 -3.10 -0.20 12.63
CA THR A 140 -2.97 -1.66 12.62
C THR A 140 -4.19 -2.36 12.06
N GLN A 141 -5.18 -1.59 11.58
CA GLN A 141 -6.38 -2.16 10.99
C GLN A 141 -6.12 -2.60 9.56
N ILE A 142 -6.27 -3.89 9.31
CA ILE A 142 -6.05 -4.49 7.99
C ILE A 142 -7.39 -4.54 7.23
N PRO A 143 -7.48 -4.04 5.98
CA PRO A 143 -8.67 -4.26 5.15
C PRO A 143 -8.99 -5.75 5.04
N GLY A 144 -10.23 -6.14 5.39
CA GLY A 144 -10.64 -7.56 5.40
C GLY A 144 -10.39 -8.31 6.70
N ASP A 145 -9.76 -7.71 7.70
CA ASP A 145 -9.77 -8.19 9.08
C ASP A 145 -11.13 -7.82 9.71
N THR A 146 -11.94 -8.82 10.04
CA THR A 146 -13.32 -8.60 10.50
C THR A 146 -13.49 -8.72 12.00
N ASP A 147 -12.51 -9.31 12.69
CA ASP A 147 -12.55 -9.55 14.13
C ASP A 147 -11.43 -8.83 14.91
N GLY A 148 -10.48 -8.18 14.22
CA GLY A 148 -9.44 -7.36 14.82
C GLY A 148 -8.27 -8.17 15.39
N ASP A 149 -8.06 -9.39 14.93
CA ASP A 149 -6.97 -10.26 15.39
C ASP A 149 -5.63 -10.02 14.67
N GLY A 150 -5.63 -9.14 13.66
CA GLY A 150 -4.46 -8.79 12.85
C GLY A 150 -4.20 -9.74 11.69
N ALA A 151 -5.20 -10.56 11.32
CA ALA A 151 -5.17 -11.41 10.13
C ALA A 151 -6.33 -11.09 9.20
N THR A 152 -6.11 -11.26 7.90
CA THR A 152 -7.17 -11.08 6.89
C THR A 152 -8.14 -12.27 6.92
N ASP A 153 -9.41 -12.02 7.21
CA ASP A 153 -10.50 -13.00 7.16
C ASP A 153 -11.15 -13.07 5.77
N ALA A 154 -11.17 -11.97 5.05
CA ALA A 154 -11.83 -11.83 3.78
C ALA A 154 -11.02 -10.99 2.79
N THR A 155 -10.85 -11.50 1.58
CA THR A 155 -10.24 -10.79 0.45
C THR A 155 -11.31 -10.24 -0.49
N PRO A 156 -11.01 -9.20 -1.30
CA PRO A 156 -11.94 -8.72 -2.32
C PRO A 156 -12.21 -9.81 -3.37
N VAL A 157 -13.44 -9.87 -3.88
CA VAL A 157 -13.84 -10.82 -4.93
C VAL A 157 -14.27 -10.03 -6.16
N VAL A 158 -13.66 -10.35 -7.31
CA VAL A 158 -13.99 -9.74 -8.60
C VAL A 158 -15.07 -10.57 -9.31
N ALA A 159 -16.12 -9.92 -9.78
CA ALA A 159 -17.07 -10.45 -10.73
C ALA A 159 -17.01 -9.63 -12.02
N ILE A 160 -17.12 -10.31 -13.16
CA ILE A 160 -17.11 -9.68 -14.50
C ILE A 160 -18.39 -10.13 -15.22
N PRO A 161 -19.52 -9.43 -15.03
CA PRO A 161 -20.82 -9.85 -15.56
C PRO A 161 -20.82 -10.00 -17.09
N GLU A 162 -20.09 -9.12 -17.80
CA GLU A 162 -20.00 -9.10 -19.27
C GLU A 162 -19.24 -10.30 -19.84
N ALA A 163 -18.43 -10.97 -19.02
CA ALA A 163 -17.59 -12.08 -19.50
C ALA A 163 -18.27 -13.45 -19.47
N ALA A 164 -19.59 -13.49 -19.23
CA ALA A 164 -20.33 -14.76 -19.16
C ALA A 164 -20.30 -15.55 -20.49
N ASP A 165 -20.24 -14.86 -21.62
CA ASP A 165 -20.13 -15.38 -22.99
C ASP A 165 -18.86 -14.89 -23.73
N GLY A 166 -17.97 -14.18 -23.03
CA GLY A 166 -16.77 -13.54 -23.57
C GLY A 166 -16.98 -12.08 -23.90
N VAL A 167 -15.89 -11.31 -23.90
CA VAL A 167 -15.89 -9.88 -24.22
C VAL A 167 -15.62 -9.69 -25.72
N ASN A 168 -16.58 -9.12 -26.44
CA ASN A 168 -16.47 -8.85 -27.87
C ASN A 168 -15.98 -7.42 -28.17
N ALA A 169 -15.80 -7.11 -29.46
CA ALA A 169 -15.31 -5.80 -29.92
C ALA A 169 -16.20 -4.62 -29.58
N GLU A 170 -17.52 -4.80 -29.42
CA GLU A 170 -18.44 -3.73 -29.04
C GLU A 170 -18.40 -3.45 -27.55
N GLU A 171 -18.41 -4.50 -26.73
CA GLU A 171 -18.31 -4.42 -25.27
C GLU A 171 -16.95 -3.83 -24.84
N LEU A 172 -15.88 -4.19 -25.54
CA LEU A 172 -14.55 -3.66 -25.23
C LEU A 172 -14.42 -2.15 -25.47
N LYS A 173 -15.32 -1.49 -26.21
CA LYS A 173 -15.21 -0.04 -26.52
C LYS A 173 -15.27 0.86 -25.30
N ASP A 174 -16.06 0.51 -24.31
CA ASP A 174 -16.17 1.24 -23.03
C ASP A 174 -15.39 0.56 -21.90
N GLY A 175 -14.58 -0.47 -22.22
CA GLY A 175 -13.77 -1.23 -21.28
C GLY A 175 -14.56 -2.39 -20.68
N VAL A 176 -13.88 -3.21 -19.85
CA VAL A 176 -14.51 -4.36 -19.19
C VAL A 176 -15.05 -3.94 -17.84
N GLN A 177 -16.34 -4.06 -17.62
CA GLN A 177 -17.00 -3.68 -16.38
C GLN A 177 -16.80 -4.78 -15.31
N THR A 178 -16.33 -4.39 -14.13
CA THR A 178 -16.16 -5.29 -13.01
C THR A 178 -16.94 -4.82 -11.79
N GLU A 179 -17.45 -5.77 -11.02
CA GLU A 179 -18.02 -5.55 -9.70
C GLU A 179 -17.10 -6.23 -8.67
N VAL A 180 -16.58 -5.45 -7.72
CA VAL A 180 -15.65 -5.93 -6.70
C VAL A 180 -16.30 -5.87 -5.34
N THR A 181 -16.35 -6.99 -4.62
CA THR A 181 -16.76 -6.99 -3.21
C THR A 181 -15.74 -6.26 -2.36
N VAL A 182 -16.19 -5.33 -1.55
CA VAL A 182 -15.38 -4.61 -0.56
C VAL A 182 -15.55 -5.31 0.79
N PRO A 183 -14.51 -5.97 1.33
CA PRO A 183 -14.61 -6.67 2.60
C PRO A 183 -14.74 -5.69 3.77
N LYS A 184 -15.29 -6.16 4.89
CA LYS A 184 -15.33 -5.37 6.12
C LYS A 184 -13.90 -5.07 6.59
N GLY A 185 -13.72 -3.97 7.31
CA GLY A 185 -12.41 -3.47 7.69
C GLY A 185 -11.84 -2.49 6.67
N SER A 186 -12.33 -2.47 5.42
CA SER A 186 -11.98 -1.42 4.45
C SER A 186 -12.64 -0.09 4.81
N ALA A 187 -11.97 0.99 4.47
CA ALA A 187 -12.39 2.37 4.73
C ALA A 187 -12.43 3.23 3.46
N ALA A 188 -13.15 4.36 3.54
CA ALA A 188 -13.07 5.37 2.49
C ALA A 188 -11.66 5.96 2.44
N GLY A 189 -11.07 6.00 1.26
CA GLY A 189 -9.69 6.43 1.06
C GLY A 189 -8.72 5.27 0.81
N ASP A 190 -9.11 4.03 1.11
CA ASP A 190 -8.33 2.85 0.73
C ASP A 190 -8.24 2.74 -0.79
N THR A 191 -7.16 2.15 -1.27
CA THR A 191 -6.93 1.93 -2.69
C THR A 191 -7.24 0.48 -3.06
N LEU A 192 -8.24 0.29 -3.90
CA LEU A 192 -8.53 -0.97 -4.57
C LEU A 192 -7.67 -1.07 -5.83
N THR A 193 -6.84 -2.09 -5.92
CA THR A 193 -5.98 -2.37 -7.07
C THR A 193 -6.46 -3.64 -7.77
N LEU A 194 -6.89 -3.51 -9.03
CA LEU A 194 -7.10 -4.65 -9.93
C LEU A 194 -5.79 -4.97 -10.65
N THR A 195 -5.36 -6.22 -10.61
CA THR A 195 -4.24 -6.71 -11.40
C THR A 195 -4.79 -7.56 -12.54
N VAL A 196 -4.60 -7.07 -13.77
CA VAL A 196 -5.06 -7.69 -15.01
C VAL A 196 -3.90 -8.47 -15.62
N THR A 197 -4.00 -9.80 -15.64
CA THR A 197 -3.04 -10.68 -16.31
C THR A 197 -3.51 -10.96 -17.73
N LYS A 198 -2.66 -10.65 -18.70
CA LYS A 198 -2.92 -10.80 -20.14
C LYS A 198 -2.61 -12.20 -20.65
N PRO A 199 -3.06 -12.58 -21.87
CA PRO A 199 -2.78 -13.88 -22.48
C PRO A 199 -1.29 -14.22 -22.63
N ASP A 200 -0.42 -13.19 -22.73
CA ASP A 200 1.03 -13.34 -22.82
C ASP A 200 1.73 -13.47 -21.43
N GLY A 201 0.95 -13.43 -20.35
CA GLY A 201 1.42 -13.49 -18.97
C GLY A 201 1.93 -12.16 -18.40
N THR A 202 1.90 -11.07 -19.16
CA THR A 202 2.20 -9.75 -18.63
C THR A 202 1.03 -9.21 -17.81
N THR A 203 1.29 -8.27 -16.91
CA THR A 203 0.28 -7.68 -16.03
C THR A 203 0.18 -6.18 -16.20
N ASP A 204 -1.04 -5.66 -16.08
CA ASP A 204 -1.33 -4.25 -15.89
C ASP A 204 -2.13 -4.05 -14.61
N THR A 205 -2.15 -2.83 -14.07
CA THR A 205 -2.94 -2.48 -12.89
C THR A 205 -3.96 -1.39 -13.20
N VAL A 206 -5.08 -1.44 -12.48
CA VAL A 206 -6.10 -0.38 -12.43
C VAL A 206 -6.34 -0.08 -10.98
N GLU A 207 -6.14 1.17 -10.58
CA GLU A 207 -6.34 1.64 -9.21
C GLU A 207 -7.64 2.43 -9.08
N HIS A 208 -8.34 2.22 -7.98
CA HIS A 208 -9.56 2.93 -7.62
C HIS A 208 -9.55 3.25 -6.13
N THR A 209 -9.78 4.53 -5.79
CA THR A 209 -9.91 4.94 -4.38
C THR A 209 -11.33 4.71 -3.90
N LEU A 210 -11.48 3.90 -2.85
CA LEU A 210 -12.80 3.58 -2.29
C LEU A 210 -13.49 4.82 -1.71
N THR A 211 -14.75 4.99 -2.07
CA THR A 211 -15.62 6.01 -1.50
C THR A 211 -16.37 5.50 -0.28
N ALA A 212 -16.91 6.40 0.54
CA ALA A 212 -17.73 6.01 1.70
C ALA A 212 -18.99 5.24 1.31
N ASP A 213 -19.57 5.55 0.14
CA ASP A 213 -20.77 4.88 -0.37
C ASP A 213 -20.46 3.44 -0.81
N GLU A 214 -19.32 3.20 -1.46
CA GLU A 214 -18.87 1.86 -1.86
C GLU A 214 -18.55 0.97 -0.67
N VAL A 215 -17.85 1.53 0.34
CA VAL A 215 -17.59 0.83 1.60
C VAL A 215 -18.91 0.48 2.31
N ALA A 216 -19.86 1.42 2.38
CA ALA A 216 -21.17 1.16 3.00
C ALA A 216 -22.01 0.14 2.20
N ALA A 217 -21.89 0.14 0.86
CA ALA A 217 -22.53 -0.85 -0.02
C ALA A 217 -21.85 -2.21 0.01
N GLY A 218 -20.58 -2.29 0.45
CA GLY A 218 -19.77 -3.49 0.41
C GLY A 218 -19.38 -3.91 -1.00
N LYS A 219 -19.38 -2.98 -1.96
CA LYS A 219 -18.99 -3.21 -3.35
C LYS A 219 -18.52 -1.92 -4.04
N ALA A 220 -17.64 -2.10 -5.02
CA ALA A 220 -17.19 -1.05 -5.93
C ALA A 220 -17.33 -1.53 -7.39
N ASP A 221 -17.81 -0.65 -8.26
CA ASP A 221 -17.87 -0.89 -9.70
C ASP A 221 -16.64 -0.23 -10.33
N VAL A 222 -15.77 -1.02 -10.96
CA VAL A 222 -14.50 -0.55 -11.55
C VAL A 222 -14.41 -1.00 -13.00
N THR A 223 -14.13 -0.08 -13.91
CA THR A 223 -13.93 -0.39 -15.33
C THR A 223 -12.46 -0.65 -15.60
N ILE A 224 -12.14 -1.79 -16.21
CA ILE A 224 -10.82 -2.05 -16.80
C ILE A 224 -10.78 -1.36 -18.16
N PRO A 225 -9.93 -0.34 -18.36
CA PRO A 225 -9.88 0.39 -19.62
C PRO A 225 -9.48 -0.52 -20.80
N ALA A 226 -10.06 -0.25 -21.98
CA ALA A 226 -9.80 -1.05 -23.20
C ALA A 226 -8.31 -1.11 -23.59
N ASP A 227 -7.51 -0.10 -23.24
CA ASP A 227 -6.07 -0.08 -23.48
C ASP A 227 -5.27 -1.08 -22.60
N LYS A 228 -5.90 -1.66 -21.60
CA LYS A 228 -5.35 -2.75 -20.77
C LYS A 228 -5.71 -4.13 -21.33
N VAL A 229 -6.68 -4.19 -22.26
CA VAL A 229 -7.21 -5.42 -22.86
C VAL A 229 -6.92 -5.35 -24.38
N THR A 230 -5.70 -5.64 -24.78
CA THR A 230 -5.16 -5.31 -26.13
C THR A 230 -5.03 -6.49 -27.08
N ALA A 231 -5.35 -7.69 -26.65
CA ALA A 231 -5.23 -8.92 -27.46
C ALA A 231 -6.40 -9.86 -27.20
N ASP A 232 -6.76 -10.65 -28.20
CA ASP A 232 -7.70 -11.76 -28.01
C ASP A 232 -7.05 -12.88 -27.18
N GLY A 233 -7.85 -13.55 -26.36
CA GLY A 233 -7.41 -14.66 -25.53
C GLY A 233 -7.93 -14.61 -24.10
N GLN A 234 -7.34 -15.41 -23.23
CA GLN A 234 -7.73 -15.52 -21.81
C GLN A 234 -7.04 -14.46 -20.95
N TYR A 235 -7.83 -13.77 -20.17
CA TYR A 235 -7.40 -12.82 -19.14
C TYR A 235 -7.79 -13.33 -17.77
N SER A 236 -7.06 -12.87 -16.75
CA SER A 236 -7.37 -13.15 -15.35
C SER A 236 -7.23 -11.84 -14.54
N VAL A 237 -8.16 -11.57 -13.65
CA VAL A 237 -8.18 -10.36 -12.83
C VAL A 237 -8.21 -10.75 -11.37
N THR A 238 -7.30 -10.19 -10.58
CA THR A 238 -7.33 -10.28 -9.12
C THR A 238 -7.50 -8.88 -8.52
N ALA A 239 -7.98 -8.80 -7.30
CA ALA A 239 -8.14 -7.55 -6.57
C ALA A 239 -7.44 -7.60 -5.22
N GLU A 240 -6.90 -6.47 -4.79
CA GLU A 240 -6.34 -6.24 -3.46
C GLU A 240 -6.73 -4.84 -2.99
N ILE A 241 -6.97 -4.67 -1.68
CA ILE A 241 -7.24 -3.36 -1.09
C ILE A 241 -6.10 -3.03 -0.14
N THR A 242 -5.56 -1.80 -0.28
CA THR A 242 -4.48 -1.27 0.55
C THR A 242 -4.95 0.02 1.20
N ASP A 243 -4.79 0.16 2.50
CA ASP A 243 -5.07 1.40 3.21
C ASP A 243 -3.94 2.43 3.07
N PRO A 244 -4.12 3.68 3.52
CA PRO A 244 -3.06 4.71 3.48
C PRO A 244 -1.82 4.39 4.31
N ALA A 245 -1.90 3.52 5.30
CA ALA A 245 -0.77 3.07 6.12
C ALA A 245 0.00 1.91 5.48
N GLY A 246 -0.52 1.33 4.38
CA GLY A 246 0.11 0.22 3.68
C GLY A 246 -0.34 -1.17 4.15
N ASN A 247 -1.35 -1.28 5.05
CA ASN A 247 -1.94 -2.58 5.36
C ASN A 247 -2.76 -3.09 4.17
N THR A 248 -2.65 -4.38 3.85
CA THR A 248 -3.32 -4.96 2.68
C THR A 248 -4.30 -6.07 3.05
N SER A 249 -5.40 -6.15 2.29
CA SER A 249 -6.38 -7.25 2.40
C SER A 249 -5.83 -8.60 1.96
N GLY A 250 -4.64 -8.61 1.37
CA GLY A 250 -4.21 -9.73 0.55
C GLY A 250 -5.00 -9.85 -0.76
N GLN A 251 -4.43 -10.61 -1.70
CA GLN A 251 -4.98 -10.76 -3.04
C GLN A 251 -6.18 -11.71 -3.04
N GLY A 252 -7.29 -11.29 -3.68
CA GLY A 252 -8.47 -12.10 -3.90
C GLY A 252 -8.25 -13.23 -4.92
N GLN A 253 -9.23 -14.15 -5.03
CA GLN A 253 -9.20 -15.19 -6.05
C GLN A 253 -9.34 -14.59 -7.45
N PRO A 254 -8.67 -15.16 -8.48
CA PRO A 254 -8.77 -14.68 -9.84
C PRO A 254 -10.16 -14.87 -10.43
N ALA A 255 -10.60 -13.86 -11.20
CA ALA A 255 -11.76 -13.93 -12.10
C ALA A 255 -11.24 -13.97 -13.54
N ASP A 256 -11.60 -15.01 -14.27
CA ASP A 256 -11.14 -15.23 -15.63
C ASP A 256 -12.19 -14.78 -16.65
N PHE A 257 -11.75 -14.24 -17.78
CA PHE A 257 -12.61 -13.92 -18.91
C PHE A 257 -11.88 -14.10 -20.24
N ALA A 258 -12.64 -14.39 -21.29
CA ALA A 258 -12.14 -14.49 -22.65
C ALA A 258 -12.43 -13.20 -23.43
N VAL A 259 -11.51 -12.80 -24.29
CA VAL A 259 -11.69 -11.70 -25.26
C VAL A 259 -11.59 -12.27 -26.65
N ASP A 260 -12.58 -12.00 -27.49
CA ASP A 260 -12.58 -12.31 -28.93
C ASP A 260 -13.21 -11.13 -29.69
N THR A 261 -12.36 -10.38 -30.38
CA THR A 261 -12.78 -9.20 -31.16
C THR A 261 -12.90 -9.49 -32.64
N VAL A 262 -12.69 -10.74 -33.06
CA VAL A 262 -12.71 -11.17 -34.47
C VAL A 262 -14.06 -11.77 -34.83
N ALA A 263 -14.84 -11.05 -35.61
CA ALA A 263 -16.07 -11.62 -36.18
C ALA A 263 -15.77 -12.68 -37.22
N PRO A 264 -16.59 -13.75 -37.33
CA PRO A 264 -16.43 -14.72 -38.43
C PRO A 264 -16.69 -14.06 -39.79
N SER A 265 -16.16 -14.66 -40.85
CA SER A 265 -16.38 -14.20 -42.22
C SER A 265 -17.87 -14.19 -42.57
N ALA A 266 -18.28 -13.26 -43.44
CA ALA A 266 -19.67 -13.22 -43.87
C ALA A 266 -20.05 -14.48 -44.67
N PRO A 267 -21.27 -15.04 -44.48
CA PRO A 267 -21.76 -16.10 -45.34
C PRO A 267 -21.92 -15.62 -46.78
N VAL A 268 -21.69 -16.54 -47.76
CA VAL A 268 -21.89 -16.21 -49.18
C VAL A 268 -23.24 -16.76 -49.64
N LEU A 269 -24.10 -15.84 -50.12
CA LEU A 269 -25.38 -16.20 -50.67
C LEU A 269 -25.29 -16.29 -52.22
N LYS A 270 -25.87 -17.32 -52.79
CA LYS A 270 -25.89 -17.54 -54.24
C LYS A 270 -27.30 -17.94 -54.69
N ALA A 271 -27.83 -17.19 -55.65
CA ALA A 271 -29.11 -17.54 -56.30
C ALA A 271 -28.90 -18.65 -57.31
N GLU A 272 -29.72 -19.68 -57.28
CA GLU A 272 -29.71 -20.79 -58.18
C GLU A 272 -30.79 -20.63 -59.28
N ASP A 273 -30.61 -21.33 -60.41
CA ASP A 273 -31.49 -21.20 -61.59
C ASP A 273 -32.91 -21.77 -61.34
N ASP A 274 -33.08 -22.58 -60.31
CA ASP A 274 -34.39 -23.15 -59.89
C ASP A 274 -35.17 -22.26 -58.93
N GLY A 275 -34.65 -21.06 -58.60
CA GLY A 275 -35.27 -20.11 -57.68
C GLY A 275 -34.93 -20.35 -56.21
N SER A 276 -34.06 -21.32 -55.90
CA SER A 276 -33.53 -21.51 -54.56
C SER A 276 -32.31 -20.61 -54.30
N VAL A 277 -31.95 -20.48 -53.02
CA VAL A 277 -30.70 -19.77 -52.58
C VAL A 277 -29.84 -20.76 -51.82
N SER A 278 -28.61 -20.94 -52.28
CA SER A 278 -27.62 -21.66 -51.52
C SER A 278 -26.86 -20.71 -50.62
N VAL A 279 -26.48 -21.20 -49.46
CA VAL A 279 -25.74 -20.44 -48.41
C VAL A 279 -24.43 -21.17 -48.16
N GLU A 280 -23.31 -20.56 -48.52
CA GLU A 280 -22.01 -21.04 -48.11
C GLU A 280 -21.63 -20.42 -46.76
N LEU A 281 -21.50 -21.28 -45.75
CA LEU A 281 -21.31 -20.90 -44.36
C LEU A 281 -19.81 -20.60 -44.08
N PRO A 282 -19.50 -19.64 -43.17
CA PRO A 282 -18.11 -19.28 -42.88
C PRO A 282 -17.33 -20.49 -42.36
N GLY A 283 -16.15 -20.69 -42.94
CA GLY A 283 -15.25 -21.79 -42.56
C GLY A 283 -14.45 -21.53 -41.28
N ASP A 284 -14.34 -20.27 -40.94
CA ASP A 284 -13.64 -19.72 -39.75
C ASP A 284 -14.54 -19.54 -38.53
N ALA A 285 -15.83 -19.87 -38.65
CA ALA A 285 -16.76 -19.80 -37.52
C ALA A 285 -16.41 -20.79 -36.43
N ASN A 286 -16.56 -20.34 -35.18
CA ASN A 286 -16.36 -21.13 -33.96
C ASN A 286 -17.68 -21.83 -33.53
N LYS A 287 -17.57 -22.80 -32.63
CA LYS A 287 -18.73 -23.40 -31.97
C LYS A 287 -19.53 -22.35 -31.22
N GLY A 288 -20.83 -22.32 -31.45
CA GLY A 288 -21.76 -21.33 -30.88
C GLY A 288 -22.06 -20.16 -31.81
N ASP A 289 -21.23 -19.94 -32.86
CA ASP A 289 -21.51 -18.89 -33.85
C ASP A 289 -22.81 -19.19 -34.60
N THR A 290 -23.54 -18.14 -34.96
CA THR A 290 -24.82 -18.24 -35.66
C THR A 290 -24.81 -17.52 -36.99
N VAL A 291 -25.57 -18.04 -37.94
CA VAL A 291 -25.87 -17.37 -39.22
C VAL A 291 -27.38 -17.24 -39.37
N ASP A 292 -27.86 -16.01 -39.44
CA ASP A 292 -29.24 -15.69 -39.69
C ASP A 292 -29.45 -15.44 -41.18
N VAL A 293 -30.27 -16.26 -41.80
CA VAL A 293 -30.71 -16.11 -43.18
C VAL A 293 -32.15 -15.57 -43.21
N THR A 294 -32.30 -14.33 -43.60
CA THR A 294 -33.62 -13.68 -43.68
C THR A 294 -34.07 -13.59 -45.13
N PHE A 295 -35.30 -14.02 -45.45
CA PHE A 295 -35.89 -13.95 -46.75
C PHE A 295 -37.40 -13.56 -46.67
N GLU A 296 -37.95 -13.12 -47.78
CA GLU A 296 -39.36 -12.77 -47.92
C GLU A 296 -40.04 -13.82 -48.84
N ASP A 297 -41.16 -14.34 -48.43
CA ASP A 297 -41.92 -15.28 -49.21
C ASP A 297 -42.77 -14.55 -50.31
N GLU A 298 -43.38 -15.34 -51.22
CA GLU A 298 -44.22 -14.80 -52.32
C GLU A 298 -45.41 -13.95 -51.84
N LYS A 299 -45.77 -14.04 -50.57
CA LYS A 299 -46.89 -13.30 -49.97
C LYS A 299 -46.43 -12.05 -49.22
N GLY A 300 -45.12 -11.76 -49.22
CA GLY A 300 -44.53 -10.64 -48.52
C GLY A 300 -44.26 -10.91 -47.01
N GLY A 301 -44.31 -12.19 -46.60
CA GLY A 301 -43.98 -12.59 -45.24
C GLY A 301 -42.47 -12.73 -45.06
N LYS A 302 -41.92 -12.06 -44.02
CA LYS A 302 -40.48 -12.17 -43.66
C LYS A 302 -40.24 -13.40 -42.77
N HIS A 303 -39.24 -14.17 -43.12
CA HIS A 303 -38.81 -15.37 -42.41
C HIS A 303 -37.33 -15.29 -42.13
N THR A 304 -36.90 -15.79 -40.94
CA THR A 304 -35.50 -15.91 -40.57
C THR A 304 -35.24 -17.40 -40.21
N VAL A 305 -34.19 -17.95 -40.75
CA VAL A 305 -33.66 -19.26 -40.38
C VAL A 305 -32.29 -19.01 -39.73
N THR A 306 -32.17 -19.40 -38.46
CA THR A 306 -30.92 -19.33 -37.72
C THR A 306 -30.23 -20.70 -37.81
N LEU A 307 -28.96 -20.67 -38.22
CA LEU A 307 -28.06 -21.83 -38.21
C LEU A 307 -27.01 -21.62 -37.13
N GLU A 308 -26.77 -22.62 -36.29
CA GLU A 308 -25.79 -22.61 -35.22
C GLU A 308 -24.65 -23.59 -35.50
N LYS A 309 -23.41 -23.19 -35.25
CA LYS A 309 -22.20 -24.00 -35.37
C LYS A 309 -22.05 -24.92 -34.15
N GLY A 310 -22.29 -26.18 -34.32
CA GLY A 310 -22.04 -27.22 -33.32
C GLY A 310 -20.71 -27.95 -33.53
N ASP A 311 -20.41 -28.92 -32.66
CA ASP A 311 -19.21 -29.77 -32.77
C ASP A 311 -19.14 -30.57 -34.07
N ASN A 312 -20.28 -30.93 -34.63
CA ASN A 312 -20.42 -31.78 -35.84
C ASN A 312 -20.81 -30.98 -37.10
N GLY A 313 -20.77 -29.67 -37.06
CA GLY A 313 -21.17 -28.79 -38.15
C GLY A 313 -22.36 -27.89 -37.79
N TRP A 314 -22.96 -27.26 -38.81
CA TRP A 314 -24.06 -26.33 -38.65
C TRP A 314 -25.41 -27.06 -38.55
N THR A 315 -26.25 -26.59 -37.66
CA THR A 315 -27.62 -27.11 -37.45
C THR A 315 -28.64 -25.98 -37.38
N SER A 316 -29.88 -26.20 -37.80
CA SER A 316 -31.01 -25.24 -37.71
C SER A 316 -31.96 -25.62 -36.59
#